data_df7ba0161d46cf7ff99f30bf26a8d483
#
_entry.id   df7ba0161d46cf7ff99f30bf26a8d483
#
_cell.length_a   1.000
_cell.length_b   1.000
_cell.length_c   1.000
_cell.angle_alpha   90.00
_cell.angle_beta   90.00
_cell.angle_gamma   90.00
#
_symmetry.space_group_name_H-M   'P 1'
#
loop_
_entity.id
_entity.type
_entity.pdbx_description
1 polymer ?
#
loop_
_entity_poly.entity_id
_entity_poly.type
_entity_poly.pdbx_seq_one_letter_code
_entity_poly.pdbx_strand_id
1 'polypeptide(L)'
;MAAIENDWLPALRAEFKKPYYAKLYHFIEEEYRTETVYPAADRIFEALTLTPLEKVRVVILGQDPYHEPNQAHGLAFSVLPTQPVIPPSLKNIYRELHDELGCYIPNNGYLKKWAEQVVLLLNTVLTVR
;
A
#
# COMPACT_ATOMS: atom_id res chain seq x y z
N MET A 1 -5.56 14.45 -3.86
CA MET A 1 -5.35 13.01 -3.68
C MET A 1 -5.78 12.24 -4.92
N ALA A 2 -5.18 11.08 -5.15
CA ALA A 2 -5.55 10.25 -6.30
C ALA A 2 -6.99 9.74 -6.16
N ALA A 3 -7.67 9.60 -7.30
CA ALA A 3 -9.02 9.04 -7.34
C ALA A 3 -8.97 7.54 -7.57
N ILE A 4 -9.94 6.81 -7.05
CA ILE A 4 -10.16 5.40 -7.34
C ILE A 4 -11.03 5.34 -8.61
N GLU A 5 -10.50 4.72 -9.67
CA GLU A 5 -11.14 4.73 -10.98
C GLU A 5 -11.66 3.36 -11.46
N ASN A 6 -11.29 2.28 -10.74
CA ASN A 6 -11.69 0.93 -11.12
C ASN A 6 -12.92 0.45 -10.33
N ASP A 7 -13.16 -0.87 -10.31
CA ASP A 7 -14.33 -1.47 -9.67
C ASP A 7 -14.34 -1.38 -8.13
N TRP A 8 -13.26 -0.91 -7.51
CA TRP A 8 -13.27 -0.55 -6.10
C TRP A 8 -14.17 0.65 -5.82
N LEU A 9 -14.31 1.57 -6.79
CA LEU A 9 -15.11 2.79 -6.57
C LEU A 9 -16.57 2.49 -6.26
N PRO A 10 -17.32 1.71 -7.08
CA PRO A 10 -18.69 1.37 -6.71
C PRO A 10 -18.80 0.59 -5.40
N ALA A 11 -17.81 -0.26 -5.10
CA ALA A 11 -17.81 -1.02 -3.85
C ALA A 11 -17.63 -0.14 -2.60
N LEU A 12 -16.89 0.96 -2.72
CA LEU A 12 -16.56 1.86 -1.60
C LEU A 12 -17.39 3.13 -1.57
N ARG A 13 -18.17 3.41 -2.62
CA ARG A 13 -18.90 4.68 -2.77
C ARG A 13 -19.76 5.03 -1.57
N ALA A 14 -20.45 4.05 -0.99
CA ALA A 14 -21.31 4.27 0.17
C ALA A 14 -20.52 4.79 1.37
N GLU A 15 -19.29 4.29 1.57
CA GLU A 15 -18.42 4.77 2.65
C GLU A 15 -17.96 6.21 2.41
N PHE A 16 -17.66 6.55 1.16
CA PHE A 16 -17.19 7.89 0.79
C PHE A 16 -18.27 8.97 0.99
N LYS A 17 -19.54 8.59 1.08
CA LYS A 17 -20.66 9.51 1.32
C LYS A 17 -20.92 9.73 2.82
N LYS A 18 -20.31 8.97 3.70
CA LYS A 18 -20.55 9.09 5.14
C LYS A 18 -19.83 10.33 5.71
N PRO A 19 -20.40 10.98 6.75
CA PRO A 19 -19.81 12.19 7.34
C PRO A 19 -18.36 12.01 7.83
N TYR A 20 -18.03 10.84 8.38
CA TYR A 20 -16.66 10.62 8.87
C TYR A 20 -15.63 10.73 7.75
N TYR A 21 -16.00 10.31 6.53
CA TYR A 21 -15.06 10.34 5.42
C TYR A 21 -14.72 11.78 5.02
N ALA A 22 -15.71 12.67 4.97
CA ALA A 22 -15.46 14.07 4.68
C ALA A 22 -14.50 14.71 5.70
N LYS A 23 -14.70 14.40 6.99
CA LYS A 23 -13.83 14.88 8.06
C LYS A 23 -12.41 14.33 7.92
N LEU A 24 -12.29 13.04 7.64
CA LEU A 24 -11.01 12.38 7.42
C LEU A 24 -10.28 12.97 6.21
N TYR A 25 -11.02 13.19 5.12
CA TYR A 25 -10.47 13.77 3.90
C TYR A 25 -9.85 15.14 4.15
N HIS A 26 -10.59 16.03 4.84
CA HIS A 26 -10.09 17.38 5.18
C HIS A 26 -8.88 17.30 6.12
N PHE A 27 -8.91 16.40 7.08
CA PHE A 27 -7.76 16.19 7.98
C PHE A 27 -6.51 15.79 7.19
N ILE A 28 -6.65 14.83 6.28
CA ILE A 28 -5.53 14.34 5.47
C ILE A 28 -5.01 15.43 4.52
N GLU A 29 -5.89 16.20 3.89
CA GLU A 29 -5.47 17.32 3.04
C GLU A 29 -4.61 18.32 3.83
N GLU A 30 -5.05 18.65 5.03
CA GLU A 30 -4.32 19.57 5.91
C GLU A 30 -2.95 19.01 6.31
N GLU A 31 -2.90 17.72 6.65
CA GLU A 31 -1.65 17.06 7.01
C GLU A 31 -0.65 17.09 5.84
N TYR A 32 -1.09 16.79 4.63
CA TYR A 32 -0.21 16.86 3.45
C TYR A 32 0.27 18.30 3.17
N ARG A 33 -0.53 19.28 3.50
CA ARG A 33 -0.18 20.68 3.28
C ARG A 33 0.85 21.19 4.28
N THR A 34 0.81 20.73 5.52
CA THR A 34 1.60 21.29 6.63
C THR A 34 2.71 20.38 7.15
N GLU A 35 2.64 19.07 6.85
CA GLU A 35 3.56 18.08 7.39
C GLU A 35 4.14 17.21 6.27
N THR A 36 5.20 16.48 6.59
CA THR A 36 5.71 15.45 5.69
C THR A 36 4.93 14.16 5.94
N VAL A 37 4.19 13.70 4.93
CA VAL A 37 3.32 12.52 5.03
C VAL A 37 3.72 11.50 3.96
N TYR A 38 3.76 10.23 4.33
CA TYR A 38 4.05 9.12 3.43
C TYR A 38 2.84 8.19 3.33
N PRO A 39 2.63 7.56 2.19
CA PRO A 39 3.28 7.78 0.88
C PRO A 39 2.86 9.12 0.26
N ALA A 40 3.41 9.45 -0.92
CA ALA A 40 2.94 10.60 -1.69
C ALA A 40 1.42 10.52 -1.91
N ALA A 41 0.76 11.69 -1.96
CA ALA A 41 -0.70 11.75 -1.99
C ALA A 41 -1.33 10.96 -3.16
N ASP A 42 -0.67 10.91 -4.31
CA ASP A 42 -1.13 10.16 -5.47
C ASP A 42 -0.94 8.64 -5.34
N ARG A 43 -0.32 8.17 -4.25
CA ARG A 43 -0.04 6.75 -4.00
C ARG A 43 -0.88 6.16 -2.87
N ILE A 44 -1.74 6.94 -2.22
CA ILE A 44 -2.52 6.46 -1.07
C ILE A 44 -3.32 5.19 -1.42
N PHE A 45 -3.93 5.14 -2.59
CA PHE A 45 -4.78 4.03 -3.04
C PHE A 45 -4.09 3.11 -4.06
N GLU A 46 -2.76 3.10 -4.09
CA GLU A 46 -2.01 2.32 -5.09
C GLU A 46 -2.35 0.84 -5.06
N ALA A 47 -2.55 0.26 -3.87
CA ALA A 47 -2.93 -1.16 -3.74
C ALA A 47 -4.25 -1.47 -4.47
N LEU A 48 -5.23 -0.58 -4.34
CA LEU A 48 -6.52 -0.74 -5.00
C LEU A 48 -6.41 -0.52 -6.50
N THR A 49 -5.61 0.44 -6.93
CA THR A 49 -5.40 0.76 -8.34
C THR A 49 -4.74 -0.40 -9.09
N LEU A 50 -3.71 -1.01 -8.50
CA LEU A 50 -2.97 -2.09 -9.15
C LEU A 50 -3.71 -3.42 -9.13
N THR A 51 -4.59 -3.63 -8.14
CA THR A 51 -5.30 -4.91 -7.99
C THR A 51 -6.81 -4.64 -7.92
N PRO A 52 -7.50 -4.60 -9.08
CA PRO A 52 -8.95 -4.43 -9.11
C PRO A 52 -9.67 -5.48 -8.26
N LEU A 53 -10.81 -5.11 -7.70
CA LEU A 53 -11.58 -5.95 -6.78
C LEU A 53 -11.87 -7.33 -7.38
N GLU A 54 -12.31 -7.38 -8.63
CA GLU A 54 -12.64 -8.64 -9.31
C GLU A 54 -11.45 -9.57 -9.49
N LYS A 55 -10.22 -9.03 -9.45
CA LYS A 55 -9.00 -9.80 -9.67
C LYS A 55 -8.31 -10.25 -8.38
N VAL A 56 -8.76 -9.75 -7.23
CA VAL A 56 -8.12 -10.11 -5.94
C VAL A 56 -8.27 -11.61 -5.68
N ARG A 57 -7.16 -12.29 -5.46
CA ARG A 57 -7.13 -13.70 -5.05
C ARG A 57 -6.47 -13.90 -3.70
N VAL A 58 -5.53 -13.03 -3.35
CA VAL A 58 -4.82 -13.09 -2.07
C VAL A 58 -4.83 -11.69 -1.47
N VAL A 59 -5.09 -11.60 -0.17
CA VAL A 59 -5.02 -10.35 0.57
C VAL A 59 -3.92 -10.47 1.61
N ILE A 60 -2.97 -9.55 1.58
CA ILE A 60 -1.95 -9.43 2.62
C ILE A 60 -2.18 -8.10 3.31
N LEU A 61 -2.55 -8.15 4.59
CA LEU A 61 -2.80 -6.95 5.39
C LEU A 61 -1.56 -6.55 6.16
N GLY A 62 -1.11 -5.32 5.94
CA GLY A 62 -0.10 -4.68 6.77
C GLY A 62 -0.76 -3.74 7.78
N GLN A 63 0.04 -3.14 8.64
CA GLN A 63 -0.45 -2.22 9.67
C GLN A 63 -0.51 -0.79 9.15
N ASP A 64 0.65 -0.20 8.85
CA ASP A 64 0.80 1.19 8.43
C ASP A 64 2.00 1.33 7.47
N PRO A 65 2.10 2.42 6.72
CA PRO A 65 3.23 2.64 5.83
C PRO A 65 4.55 2.83 6.59
N TYR A 66 5.65 2.55 5.92
CA TYR A 66 6.97 2.87 6.44
C TYR A 66 7.11 4.39 6.60
N HIS A 67 7.80 4.82 7.66
CA HIS A 67 7.89 6.25 8.02
C HIS A 67 9.20 6.91 7.60
N GLU A 68 10.12 6.19 6.98
CA GLU A 68 11.36 6.76 6.49
C GLU A 68 11.20 7.27 5.05
N PRO A 69 11.98 8.30 4.66
CA PRO A 69 11.92 8.82 3.29
C PRO A 69 12.18 7.74 2.23
N ASN A 70 11.46 7.83 1.12
CA ASN A 70 11.65 6.96 -0.07
C ASN A 70 11.35 5.47 0.17
N GLN A 71 10.63 5.12 1.23
CA GLN A 71 10.21 3.73 1.47
C GLN A 71 8.80 3.46 0.99
N ALA A 72 7.79 4.09 1.61
CA ALA A 72 6.39 3.83 1.33
C ALA A 72 5.97 4.37 -0.04
N HIS A 73 5.21 3.57 -0.76
CA HIS A 73 4.67 3.97 -2.07
C HIS A 73 3.25 3.43 -2.33
N GLY A 74 2.54 3.03 -1.26
CA GLY A 74 1.14 2.64 -1.32
C GLY A 74 0.86 1.14 -1.35
N LEU A 75 1.88 0.30 -1.29
CA LEU A 75 1.74 -1.16 -1.18
C LEU A 75 2.30 -1.63 0.17
N ALA A 76 1.50 -2.39 0.91
CA ALA A 76 1.93 -2.94 2.19
C ALA A 76 3.21 -3.76 2.04
N PHE A 77 4.14 -3.60 2.97
CA PHE A 77 5.45 -4.26 3.06
C PHE A 77 6.45 -3.87 1.96
N SER A 78 6.01 -3.24 0.88
CA SER A 78 6.84 -2.89 -0.27
C SER A 78 7.61 -1.59 -0.04
N VAL A 79 8.82 -1.51 -0.57
CA VAL A 79 9.59 -0.27 -0.66
C VAL A 79 9.89 0.04 -2.13
N LEU A 80 10.23 1.29 -2.43
CA LEU A 80 10.61 1.68 -3.77
C LEU A 80 11.86 0.92 -4.23
N PRO A 81 12.02 0.66 -5.53
CA PRO A 81 13.16 -0.10 -6.04
C PRO A 81 14.50 0.60 -5.82
N THR A 82 14.48 1.91 -5.59
CA THR A 82 15.68 2.69 -5.27
C THR A 82 16.15 2.50 -3.83
N GLN A 83 15.36 1.85 -2.98
CA GLN A 83 15.71 1.63 -1.59
C GLN A 83 16.73 0.50 -1.48
N PRO A 84 17.95 0.77 -0.93
CA PRO A 84 19.01 -0.24 -0.90
C PRO A 84 18.80 -1.33 0.15
N VAL A 85 17.96 -1.06 1.17
CA VAL A 85 17.76 -1.97 2.29
C VAL A 85 16.34 -2.51 2.28
N ILE A 86 16.23 -3.84 2.35
CA ILE A 86 14.93 -4.52 2.48
C ILE A 86 14.52 -4.44 3.96
N PRO A 87 13.31 -3.93 4.28
CA PRO A 87 12.88 -3.84 5.67
C PRO A 87 12.82 -5.21 6.36
N PRO A 88 13.05 -5.26 7.69
CA PRO A 88 13.07 -6.54 8.43
C PRO A 88 11.77 -7.36 8.29
N SER A 89 10.60 -6.70 8.27
CA SER A 89 9.32 -7.39 8.11
C SER A 89 9.23 -8.10 6.76
N LEU A 90 9.69 -7.45 5.70
CA LEU A 90 9.70 -8.05 4.36
C LEU A 90 10.76 -9.15 4.25
N LYS A 91 11.92 -8.98 4.89
CA LYS A 91 12.93 -10.05 4.96
C LYS A 91 12.37 -11.32 5.58
N ASN A 92 11.54 -11.19 6.60
CA ASN A 92 10.89 -12.34 7.23
C ASN A 92 9.93 -13.04 6.28
N ILE A 93 9.15 -12.27 5.51
CA ILE A 93 8.24 -12.83 4.48
C ILE A 93 9.05 -13.58 3.43
N TYR A 94 10.12 -12.98 2.92
CA TYR A 94 10.97 -13.62 1.92
C TYR A 94 11.60 -14.91 2.45
N ARG A 95 12.02 -14.92 3.70
CA ARG A 95 12.59 -16.11 4.33
C ARG A 95 11.58 -17.25 4.42
N GLU A 96 10.35 -16.93 4.83
CA GLU A 96 9.28 -17.93 4.89
C GLU A 96 8.98 -18.54 3.53
N LEU A 97 8.89 -17.71 2.49
CA LEU A 97 8.67 -18.20 1.13
C LEU A 97 9.82 -19.09 0.66
N HIS A 98 11.05 -18.72 0.99
CA HIS A 98 12.23 -19.51 0.66
C HIS A 98 12.24 -20.85 1.40
N ASP A 99 12.00 -20.83 2.71
CA ASP A 99 12.07 -22.03 3.54
C ASP A 99 10.96 -23.02 3.23
N GLU A 100 9.75 -22.55 2.98
CA GLU A 100 8.61 -23.44 2.73
C GLU A 100 8.49 -23.90 1.28
N LEU A 101 8.77 -23.01 0.33
CA LEU A 101 8.50 -23.25 -1.09
C LEU A 101 9.75 -23.28 -1.95
N GLY A 102 10.93 -23.02 -1.38
CA GLY A 102 12.16 -22.93 -2.15
C GLY A 102 12.23 -21.72 -3.07
N CYS A 103 11.40 -20.69 -2.83
CA CYS A 103 11.40 -19.49 -3.65
C CYS A 103 12.73 -18.77 -3.57
N TYR A 104 13.13 -18.18 -4.70
CA TYR A 104 14.31 -17.33 -4.75
C TYR A 104 14.10 -16.09 -3.88
N ILE A 105 15.13 -15.69 -3.12
CA ILE A 105 15.08 -14.47 -2.32
C ILE A 105 15.49 -13.28 -3.19
N PRO A 106 14.56 -12.31 -3.43
CA PRO A 106 14.89 -11.14 -4.24
C PRO A 106 15.94 -10.25 -3.58
N ASN A 107 16.64 -9.47 -4.40
CA ASN A 107 17.63 -8.51 -3.92
C ASN A 107 17.05 -7.11 -3.66
N ASN A 108 15.75 -6.95 -3.74
CA ASN A 108 15.05 -5.68 -3.51
C ASN A 108 13.72 -5.93 -2.83
N GLY A 109 13.09 -4.85 -2.34
CA GLY A 109 11.82 -4.92 -1.63
C GLY A 109 10.64 -4.34 -2.42
N TYR A 110 10.73 -4.27 -3.75
CA TYR A 110 9.67 -3.72 -4.58
C TYR A 110 8.68 -4.80 -4.99
N LEU A 111 7.44 -4.72 -4.49
CA LEU A 111 6.44 -5.78 -4.62
C LEU A 111 5.38 -5.51 -5.68
N LYS A 112 5.60 -4.56 -6.60
CA LYS A 112 4.61 -4.25 -7.63
C LYS A 112 4.22 -5.50 -8.43
N LYS A 113 5.14 -6.42 -8.69
CA LYS A 113 4.85 -7.66 -9.40
C LYS A 113 3.86 -8.55 -8.68
N TRP A 114 3.87 -8.54 -7.33
CA TRP A 114 2.88 -9.29 -6.56
C TRP A 114 1.48 -8.69 -6.76
N ALA A 115 1.39 -7.35 -6.70
CA ALA A 115 0.11 -6.67 -6.92
C ALA A 115 -0.43 -6.96 -8.33
N GLU A 116 0.43 -6.95 -9.34
CA GLU A 116 0.07 -7.29 -10.72
C GLU A 116 -0.35 -8.75 -10.87
N GLN A 117 0.05 -9.63 -9.94
CA GLN A 117 -0.32 -11.04 -9.90
C GLN A 117 -1.50 -11.32 -8.95
N VAL A 118 -2.37 -10.35 -8.75
CA VAL A 118 -3.64 -10.46 -8.01
C VAL A 118 -3.51 -10.55 -6.49
N VAL A 119 -2.39 -10.08 -5.93
CA VAL A 119 -2.20 -9.97 -4.48
C VAL A 119 -2.52 -8.53 -4.05
N LEU A 120 -3.54 -8.38 -3.23
CA LEU A 120 -3.88 -7.07 -2.65
C LEU A 120 -2.97 -6.82 -1.44
N LEU A 121 -2.05 -5.87 -1.56
CA LEU A 121 -1.10 -5.50 -0.51
C LEU A 121 -1.63 -4.23 0.18
N LEU A 122 -2.48 -4.40 1.17
CA LEU A 122 -3.24 -3.31 1.78
C LEU A 122 -2.85 -3.11 3.24
N ASN A 123 -2.50 -1.88 3.62
CA ASN A 123 -2.34 -1.51 5.01
C ASN A 123 -3.69 -1.13 5.62
N THR A 124 -3.86 -1.37 6.92
CA THR A 124 -5.08 -0.94 7.64
C THR A 124 -5.11 0.57 7.85
N VAL A 125 -3.93 1.20 7.91
CA VAL A 125 -3.76 2.66 7.92
C VAL A 125 -2.97 3.04 6.67
N LEU A 126 -3.47 3.98 5.88
CA LEU A 126 -2.92 4.25 4.54
C LEU A 126 -1.87 5.36 4.49
N THR A 127 -1.75 6.14 5.54
CA THR A 127 -0.80 7.26 5.60
C THR A 127 -0.09 7.30 6.95
N VAL A 128 1.10 7.88 6.97
CA VAL A 128 1.89 8.09 8.19
C VAL A 128 2.62 9.43 8.08
N ARG A 129 2.72 10.14 9.23
CA ARG A 129 3.43 11.41 9.33
C ARG A 129 4.84 11.22 9.88
#